data_00897713cc3976e7394843a3fc4f21b1
#
_entry.id   00897713cc3976e7394843a3fc4f21b1
#
_cell.length_a   1.000
_cell.length_b   1.000
_cell.length_c   1.000
_cell.angle_alpha   90.00
_cell.angle_beta   90.00
_cell.angle_gamma   90.00
#
_symmetry.space_group_name_H-M   'P 1'
#
loop_
_entity.id
_entity.type
_entity.pdbx_description
1 polymer ?
#
loop_
_entity_poly.entity_id
_entity_poly.type
_entity_poly.pdbx_seq_one_letter_code
_entity_poly.pdbx_strand_id
1 'polypeptide(L)'
;MRIKPVNIVNRYSPGIGRIRMRVIEDASAASLHPFVQDCVEPGSTLHTDGWQGYSGLDKKGYQREITVLRGRRKEASTLMPRVHRIAGLLKRWLLGTHQGAVAPQHLSYYLDEFTFRFNRRKSKSRGKLFFRLMQQSVGTSPKTYVTLIGRTKSAKQTAQQVGVW
;
A
#
# COMPACT_ATOMS: atom_id res chain seq x y z
N MET A 1 7.13 -12.79 0.65
CA MET A 1 6.23 -11.64 0.41
C MET A 1 6.96 -10.35 0.75
N ARG A 2 7.11 -9.43 -0.18
CA ARG A 2 7.78 -8.15 0.05
C ARG A 2 6.76 -7.03 -0.01
N ILE A 3 6.62 -6.29 1.09
CA ILE A 3 5.84 -5.06 1.12
C ILE A 3 6.76 -3.94 0.68
N LYS A 4 6.44 -3.28 -0.42
CA LYS A 4 7.12 -2.05 -0.81
C LYS A 4 6.11 -0.90 -0.70
N PRO A 5 6.24 -0.02 0.29
CA PRO A 5 5.48 1.22 0.29
C PRO A 5 5.98 2.09 -0.85
N VAL A 6 5.12 2.39 -1.80
CA VAL A 6 5.39 3.45 -2.78
C VAL A 6 4.95 4.75 -2.15
N ASN A 7 5.89 5.61 -1.85
CA ASN A 7 5.62 6.93 -1.32
C ASN A 7 5.56 7.93 -2.46
N ILE A 8 4.36 8.34 -2.78
CA ILE A 8 4.15 9.52 -3.61
C ILE A 8 4.33 10.74 -2.71
N VAL A 9 5.45 11.39 -2.86
CA VAL A 9 5.75 12.60 -2.11
C VAL A 9 5.73 13.77 -3.05
N ASN A 10 4.80 14.68 -2.83
CA ASN A 10 4.89 15.98 -3.47
C ASN A 10 6.14 16.70 -2.95
N ARG A 11 7.11 16.95 -3.83
CA ARG A 11 8.40 17.55 -3.49
C ARG A 11 8.27 19.00 -2.98
N TYR A 12 7.21 19.67 -3.36
CA TYR A 12 6.94 21.07 -3.03
C TYR A 12 6.22 21.27 -1.68
N SER A 13 5.83 20.19 -1.00
CA SER A 13 5.21 20.30 0.32
C SER A 13 6.24 20.10 1.43
N PRO A 14 6.29 20.99 2.43
CA PRO A 14 7.13 20.79 3.61
C PRO A 14 6.59 19.56 4.38
N GLY A 15 7.30 18.45 4.31
CA GLY A 15 6.95 17.21 5.01
C GLY A 15 6.43 16.09 4.09
N ILE A 16 5.85 15.08 4.71
CA ILE A 16 5.31 13.91 4.00
C ILE A 16 3.84 14.17 3.70
N GLY A 17 3.46 14.11 2.44
CA GLY A 17 2.10 14.23 1.95
C GLY A 17 1.25 12.99 2.26
N ARG A 18 0.32 12.69 1.35
CA ARG A 18 -0.46 11.44 1.40
C ARG A 18 0.41 10.26 1.00
N ILE A 19 0.10 9.10 1.56
CA ILE A 19 0.73 7.84 1.19
C ILE A 19 -0.29 6.93 0.53
N ARG A 20 0.21 6.02 -0.32
CA ARG A 20 -0.53 4.89 -0.88
C ARG A 20 0.31 3.65 -0.64
N MET A 21 -0.34 2.57 -0.25
CA MET A 21 0.31 1.28 0.00
C MET A 21 -0.48 0.16 -0.64
N ARG A 22 0.21 -0.82 -1.19
CA ARG A 22 -0.39 -2.02 -1.76
C ARG A 22 0.49 -3.22 -1.46
N VAL A 23 -0.13 -4.36 -1.21
CA VAL A 23 0.55 -5.65 -1.21
C VAL A 23 0.82 -6.03 -2.66
N ILE A 24 2.06 -6.34 -2.98
CA ILE A 24 2.49 -6.80 -4.31
C ILE A 24 3.16 -8.17 -4.18
N GLU A 25 3.03 -8.99 -5.20
CA GLU A 25 3.64 -10.32 -5.23
C GLU A 25 5.15 -10.23 -5.27
N ASP A 26 5.65 -9.38 -6.16
CA ASP A 26 7.07 -9.16 -6.35
C ASP A 26 7.38 -7.68 -6.66
N ALA A 27 8.64 -7.38 -6.91
CA ALA A 27 9.10 -6.05 -7.28
C ALA A 27 9.42 -5.93 -8.78
N SER A 28 8.75 -6.73 -9.62
CA SER A 28 8.87 -6.65 -11.07
C SER A 28 8.16 -5.42 -11.63
N ALA A 29 8.46 -5.09 -12.88
CA ALA A 29 7.77 -4.03 -13.60
C ALA A 29 6.27 -4.35 -13.76
N ALA A 30 5.91 -5.63 -13.94
CA ALA A 30 4.53 -6.08 -14.05
C ALA A 30 3.69 -5.76 -12.81
N SER A 31 4.28 -5.88 -11.61
CA SER A 31 3.61 -5.57 -10.34
C SER A 31 3.65 -4.08 -9.99
N LEU A 32 4.76 -3.39 -10.31
CA LEU A 32 4.98 -2.00 -9.90
C LEU A 32 4.31 -0.98 -10.81
N HIS A 33 4.33 -1.18 -12.14
CA HIS A 33 3.79 -0.20 -13.08
C HIS A 33 2.30 0.04 -12.92
N PRO A 34 1.43 -0.99 -12.81
CA PRO A 34 0.00 -0.76 -12.58
C PRO A 34 -0.26 0.02 -11.30
N PHE A 35 0.49 -0.29 -10.23
CA PHE A 35 0.34 0.43 -8.97
C PHE A 35 0.74 1.91 -9.07
N VAL A 36 1.81 2.21 -9.80
CA VAL A 36 2.22 3.61 -10.04
C VAL A 36 1.15 4.33 -10.88
N GLN A 37 0.66 3.71 -11.96
CA GLN A 37 -0.36 4.29 -12.82
C GLN A 37 -1.69 4.56 -12.10
N ASP A 38 -2.10 3.68 -11.18
CA ASP A 38 -3.31 3.86 -10.35
C ASP A 38 -3.19 5.01 -9.33
N CYS A 39 -1.97 5.35 -8.94
CA CYS A 39 -1.73 6.23 -7.80
C CYS A 39 -1.11 7.57 -8.15
N VAL A 40 -0.48 7.69 -9.32
CA VAL A 40 0.29 8.86 -9.75
C VAL A 40 -0.19 9.33 -11.10
N GLU A 41 -0.46 10.62 -11.22
CA GLU A 41 -0.83 11.23 -12.49
C GLU A 41 0.38 11.24 -13.46
N PRO A 42 0.17 10.95 -14.74
CA PRO A 42 1.20 11.12 -15.77
C PRO A 42 1.77 12.55 -15.75
N GLY A 43 3.04 12.70 -16.13
CA GLY A 43 3.76 13.96 -16.02
C GLY A 43 4.43 14.21 -14.66
N SER A 44 4.12 13.38 -13.66
CA SER A 44 4.73 13.50 -12.33
C SER A 44 6.18 13.01 -12.32
N THR A 45 6.99 13.61 -11.43
CA THR A 45 8.36 13.14 -11.17
C THR A 45 8.37 12.05 -10.10
N LEU A 46 8.90 10.88 -10.44
CA LEU A 46 9.06 9.72 -9.57
C LEU A 46 10.48 9.65 -9.03
N HIS A 47 10.65 9.79 -7.73
CA HIS A 47 11.93 9.60 -7.06
C HIS A 47 12.07 8.14 -6.60
N THR A 48 13.01 7.38 -7.17
CA THR A 48 13.18 5.94 -6.95
C THR A 48 14.61 5.58 -6.53
N ASP A 49 14.77 4.39 -5.96
CA ASP A 49 16.06 3.83 -5.50
C ASP A 49 16.92 3.22 -6.62
N GLY A 50 16.59 3.42 -7.89
CA GLY A 50 17.31 2.82 -9.02
C GLY A 50 16.98 1.34 -9.25
N TRP A 51 15.96 0.78 -8.61
CA TRP A 51 15.53 -0.58 -8.85
C TRP A 51 15.01 -0.77 -10.28
N GLN A 52 15.41 -1.87 -10.92
CA GLN A 52 15.07 -2.14 -12.33
C GLN A 52 13.56 -2.28 -12.59
N GLY A 53 12.78 -2.71 -11.61
CA GLY A 53 11.33 -2.80 -11.74
C GLY A 53 10.62 -1.47 -12.02
N TYR A 54 11.29 -0.34 -11.86
CA TYR A 54 10.77 0.98 -12.26
C TYR A 54 11.18 1.40 -13.68
N SER A 55 12.00 0.58 -14.38
CA SER A 55 12.43 0.89 -15.74
C SER A 55 11.23 0.83 -16.69
N GLY A 56 11.18 1.77 -17.65
CA GLY A 56 10.08 1.86 -18.61
C GLY A 56 8.90 2.74 -18.16
N LEU A 57 8.91 3.28 -16.95
CA LEU A 57 7.91 4.29 -16.54
C LEU A 57 8.07 5.60 -17.31
N ASP A 58 9.27 5.89 -17.79
CA ASP A 58 9.53 7.06 -18.65
C ASP A 58 8.69 7.00 -19.94
N LYS A 59 8.56 5.81 -20.54
CA LYS A 59 7.71 5.56 -21.72
C LYS A 59 6.21 5.70 -21.45
N LYS A 60 5.83 5.70 -20.17
CA LYS A 60 4.45 5.85 -19.70
C LYS A 60 4.15 7.28 -19.24
N GLY A 61 5.02 8.24 -19.57
CA GLY A 61 4.81 9.66 -19.28
C GLY A 61 5.25 10.13 -17.91
N TYR A 62 6.10 9.37 -17.20
CA TYR A 62 6.66 9.77 -15.90
C TYR A 62 8.10 10.22 -16.02
N GLN A 63 8.47 11.28 -15.31
CA GLN A 63 9.87 11.67 -15.16
C GLN A 63 10.48 10.88 -14.00
N ARG A 64 11.66 10.29 -14.20
CA ARG A 64 12.33 9.52 -13.14
C ARG A 64 13.55 10.25 -12.61
N GLU A 65 13.58 10.40 -11.31
CA GLU A 65 14.73 10.85 -10.55
C GLU A 65 15.29 9.65 -9.77
N ILE A 66 16.52 9.24 -10.10
CA ILE A 66 17.09 8.01 -9.54
C ILE A 66 18.13 8.36 -8.49
N THR A 67 17.96 7.83 -7.28
CA THR A 67 18.97 7.86 -6.21
C THR A 67 19.48 6.44 -5.99
N VAL A 68 20.70 6.16 -6.46
CA VAL A 68 21.30 4.82 -6.34
C VAL A 68 21.68 4.56 -4.88
N LEU A 69 21.01 3.58 -4.26
CA LEU A 69 21.27 3.13 -2.89
C LEU A 69 22.21 1.92 -2.81
N ARG A 70 22.67 1.40 -3.94
CA ARG A 70 23.56 0.22 -3.99
C ARG A 70 24.87 0.51 -3.29
N GLY A 71 25.19 -0.27 -2.25
CA GLY A 71 26.37 -0.06 -1.43
C GLY A 71 26.23 1.01 -0.33
N ARG A 72 25.18 1.85 -0.38
CA ARG A 72 24.94 2.98 0.54
C ARG A 72 23.79 2.74 1.51
N ARG A 73 23.64 1.53 2.03
CA ARG A 73 22.53 1.19 2.95
C ARG A 73 22.49 2.06 4.20
N LYS A 74 23.65 2.47 4.73
CA LYS A 74 23.75 3.36 5.91
C LYS A 74 23.25 4.77 5.61
N GLU A 75 23.37 5.23 4.37
CA GLU A 75 22.95 6.56 3.91
C GLU A 75 21.51 6.59 3.38
N ALA A 76 20.86 5.44 3.22
CA ALA A 76 19.55 5.34 2.63
C ALA A 76 18.49 6.19 3.37
N SER A 77 18.59 6.30 4.70
CA SER A 77 17.70 7.16 5.50
C SER A 77 17.93 8.65 5.26
N THR A 78 19.15 9.05 4.87
CA THR A 78 19.50 10.43 4.52
C THR A 78 19.10 10.76 3.08
N LEU A 79 19.34 9.83 2.17
CA LEU A 79 19.06 10.01 0.74
C LEU A 79 17.56 9.92 0.41
N MET A 80 16.82 9.05 1.12
CA MET A 80 15.37 8.86 0.95
C MET A 80 14.63 8.93 2.31
N PRO A 81 14.73 10.03 3.06
CA PRO A 81 14.28 10.09 4.45
C PRO A 81 12.78 9.86 4.62
N ARG A 82 11.98 10.32 3.66
CA ARG A 82 10.51 10.23 3.72
C ARG A 82 10.03 8.78 3.59
N VAL A 83 10.59 8.03 2.66
CA VAL A 83 10.27 6.60 2.46
C VAL A 83 10.66 5.78 3.68
N HIS A 84 11.88 5.98 4.17
CA HIS A 84 12.39 5.28 5.34
C HIS A 84 11.59 5.62 6.61
N ARG A 85 11.18 6.88 6.78
CA ARG A 85 10.32 7.28 7.90
C ARG A 85 8.97 6.56 7.87
N ILE A 86 8.32 6.48 6.71
CA ILE A 86 7.04 5.77 6.59
C ILE A 86 7.21 4.28 6.85
N ALA A 87 8.24 3.66 6.28
CA ALA A 87 8.53 2.25 6.52
C ALA A 87 8.80 1.97 8.02
N GLY A 88 9.53 2.85 8.69
CA GLY A 88 9.79 2.77 10.13
C GLY A 88 8.53 2.91 10.97
N LEU A 89 7.66 3.88 10.64
CA LEU A 89 6.38 4.07 11.32
C LEU A 89 5.43 2.88 11.12
N LEU A 90 5.34 2.34 9.90
CA LEU A 90 4.56 1.15 9.61
C LEU A 90 5.06 -0.06 10.41
N LYS A 91 6.37 -0.31 10.39
CA LYS A 91 6.98 -1.42 11.17
C LYS A 91 6.67 -1.28 12.65
N ARG A 92 6.86 -0.08 13.23
CA ARG A 92 6.58 0.20 14.64
C ARG A 92 5.11 -0.04 14.97
N TRP A 93 4.20 0.37 14.09
CA TRP A 93 2.78 0.17 14.29
C TRP A 93 2.39 -1.31 14.22
N LEU A 94 2.88 -2.06 13.23
CA LEU A 94 2.65 -3.50 13.12
C LEU A 94 3.22 -4.28 14.30
N LEU A 95 4.41 -3.95 14.77
CA LEU A 95 5.04 -4.62 15.90
C LEU A 95 4.41 -4.21 17.24
N GLY A 96 4.10 -2.93 17.43
CA GLY A 96 3.56 -2.42 18.68
C GLY A 96 2.08 -2.73 18.86
N THR A 97 1.24 -2.39 17.87
CA THR A 97 -0.21 -2.56 17.99
C THR A 97 -0.65 -4.00 17.78
N HIS A 98 0.00 -4.71 16.86
CA HIS A 98 -0.36 -6.08 16.49
C HIS A 98 0.66 -7.13 16.97
N GLN A 99 1.65 -6.70 17.76
CA GLN A 99 2.69 -7.59 18.32
C GLN A 99 3.37 -8.50 17.28
N GLY A 100 3.43 -8.06 16.02
CA GLY A 100 3.95 -8.84 14.91
C GLY A 100 3.04 -9.96 14.40
N ALA A 101 1.89 -10.21 15.04
CA ALA A 101 0.92 -11.23 14.65
C ALA A 101 0.07 -10.78 13.45
N VAL A 102 0.72 -10.50 12.32
CA VAL A 102 0.07 -10.04 11.09
C VAL A 102 0.07 -11.18 10.08
N ALA A 103 -1.07 -11.83 9.92
CA ALA A 103 -1.24 -12.86 8.91
C ALA A 103 -1.17 -12.23 7.50
N PRO A 104 -0.44 -12.85 6.55
CA PRO A 104 -0.27 -12.32 5.19
C PRO A 104 -1.60 -12.03 4.47
N GLN A 105 -2.62 -12.85 4.67
CA GLN A 105 -3.95 -12.68 4.08
C GLN A 105 -4.69 -11.42 4.55
N HIS A 106 -4.34 -10.89 5.72
CA HIS A 106 -4.97 -9.70 6.29
C HIS A 106 -4.12 -8.43 6.13
N LEU A 107 -2.95 -8.56 5.54
CA LEU A 107 -2.00 -7.46 5.44
C LEU A 107 -2.56 -6.25 4.69
N SER A 108 -3.39 -6.47 3.66
CA SER A 108 -4.05 -5.38 2.93
C SER A 108 -4.93 -4.52 3.85
N TYR A 109 -5.69 -5.12 4.75
CA TYR A 109 -6.53 -4.39 5.71
C TYR A 109 -5.70 -3.53 6.68
N TYR A 110 -4.58 -4.07 7.15
CA TYR A 110 -3.66 -3.30 8.00
C TYR A 110 -3.03 -2.13 7.24
N LEU A 111 -2.65 -2.33 5.98
CA LEU A 111 -2.11 -1.24 5.16
C LEU A 111 -3.16 -0.15 4.90
N ASP A 112 -4.42 -0.54 4.68
CA ASP A 112 -5.53 0.40 4.48
C ASP A 112 -5.79 1.21 5.75
N GLU A 113 -5.83 0.57 6.91
CA GLU A 113 -5.98 1.25 8.21
C GLU A 113 -4.82 2.23 8.45
N PHE A 114 -3.58 1.78 8.30
CA PHE A 114 -2.41 2.64 8.48
C PHE A 114 -2.45 3.84 7.52
N THR A 115 -2.76 3.61 6.25
CA THR A 115 -2.88 4.64 5.21
C THR A 115 -3.98 5.64 5.56
N PHE A 116 -5.15 5.16 5.98
CA PHE A 116 -6.26 6.00 6.41
C PHE A 116 -5.85 6.93 7.55
N ARG A 117 -5.28 6.37 8.64
CA ARG A 117 -4.81 7.12 9.82
C ARG A 117 -3.72 8.11 9.45
N PHE A 118 -2.72 7.66 8.70
CA PHE A 118 -1.60 8.51 8.32
C PHE A 118 -2.03 9.70 7.47
N ASN A 119 -2.85 9.47 6.46
CA ASN A 119 -3.30 10.50 5.54
C ASN A 119 -4.18 11.56 6.22
N ARG A 120 -4.79 11.23 7.35
CA ARG A 120 -5.65 12.14 8.12
C ARG A 120 -5.03 12.64 9.43
N ARG A 121 -3.75 12.36 9.66
CA ARG A 121 -3.05 12.72 10.92
C ARG A 121 -3.06 14.21 11.25
N LYS A 122 -3.19 15.06 10.25
CA LYS A 122 -3.25 16.52 10.41
C LYS A 122 -4.68 17.08 10.49
N SER A 123 -5.70 16.22 10.46
CA SER A 123 -7.09 16.68 10.53
C SER A 123 -7.40 17.26 11.91
N LYS A 124 -7.87 18.50 11.93
CA LYS A 124 -8.28 19.19 13.17
C LYS A 124 -9.71 18.82 13.60
N SER A 125 -10.51 18.24 12.69
CA SER A 125 -11.92 17.89 12.96
C SER A 125 -12.09 16.40 13.10
N ARG A 126 -12.18 15.90 14.35
CA ARG A 126 -12.38 14.48 14.65
C ARG A 126 -13.76 13.97 14.23
N GLY A 127 -14.80 14.77 14.42
CA GLY A 127 -16.16 14.41 14.02
C GLY A 127 -16.29 14.16 12.52
N LYS A 128 -15.65 15.00 11.69
CA LYS A 128 -15.60 14.78 10.23
C LYS A 128 -14.87 13.50 9.85
N LEU A 129 -13.87 13.06 10.64
CA LEU A 129 -13.20 11.78 10.40
C LEU A 129 -14.12 10.60 10.63
N PHE A 130 -14.89 10.63 11.73
CA PHE A 130 -15.88 9.61 12.04
C PHE A 130 -16.96 9.55 10.94
N PHE A 131 -17.50 10.69 10.56
CA PHE A 131 -18.49 10.77 9.47
C PHE A 131 -17.95 10.17 8.16
N ARG A 132 -16.72 10.49 7.78
CA ARG A 132 -16.07 9.91 6.60
C ARG A 132 -15.88 8.41 6.70
N LEU A 133 -15.53 7.91 7.88
CA LEU A 133 -15.42 6.47 8.11
C LEU A 133 -16.78 5.79 7.93
N MET A 134 -17.84 6.36 8.47
CA MET A 134 -19.20 5.86 8.30
C MET A 134 -19.64 5.87 6.84
N GLN A 135 -19.42 6.95 6.12
CA GLN A 135 -19.73 7.01 4.68
C GLN A 135 -19.01 5.92 3.87
N GLN A 136 -17.74 5.66 4.18
CA GLN A 136 -16.98 4.62 3.49
C GLN A 136 -17.46 3.21 3.87
N SER A 137 -17.84 2.98 5.12
CA SER A 137 -18.35 1.68 5.57
C SER A 137 -19.68 1.30 4.92
N VAL A 138 -20.58 2.26 4.72
CA VAL A 138 -21.86 2.02 4.03
C VAL A 138 -21.66 1.64 2.56
N GLY A 139 -20.65 2.23 1.90
CA GLY A 139 -20.31 1.91 0.50
C GLY A 139 -19.46 0.64 0.32
N THR A 140 -19.11 -0.06 1.41
CA THR A 140 -18.23 -1.23 1.36
C THR A 140 -19.03 -2.50 1.62
N SER A 141 -18.83 -3.53 0.80
CA SER A 141 -19.44 -4.84 1.00
C SER A 141 -19.07 -5.44 2.36
N PRO A 142 -20.03 -6.02 3.10
CA PRO A 142 -19.76 -6.63 4.40
C PRO A 142 -18.72 -7.74 4.28
N LYS A 143 -17.77 -7.77 5.20
CA LYS A 143 -16.79 -8.86 5.31
C LYS A 143 -17.30 -9.84 6.38
N THR A 144 -17.75 -11.01 5.94
CA THR A 144 -18.23 -12.05 6.84
C THR A 144 -17.06 -12.71 7.57
N TYR A 145 -17.33 -13.31 8.72
CA TYR A 145 -16.34 -14.08 9.47
C TYR A 145 -15.67 -15.16 8.61
N VAL A 146 -16.45 -15.88 7.80
CA VAL A 146 -15.96 -16.93 6.88
C VAL A 146 -14.93 -16.37 5.89
N THR A 147 -15.20 -15.17 5.35
CA THR A 147 -14.26 -14.48 4.44
C THR A 147 -12.97 -14.07 5.17
N LEU A 148 -13.09 -13.63 6.43
CA LEU A 148 -11.94 -13.18 7.22
C LEU A 148 -11.01 -14.32 7.60
N ILE A 149 -11.55 -15.48 7.97
CA ILE A 149 -10.73 -16.66 8.35
C ILE A 149 -10.23 -17.47 7.15
N GLY A 150 -10.52 -17.03 5.91
CA GLY A 150 -10.07 -17.69 4.69
C GLY A 150 -10.71 -19.05 4.42
N ARG A 151 -11.76 -19.43 5.17
CA ARG A 151 -12.57 -20.63 4.88
C ARG A 151 -13.55 -20.32 3.76
N THR A 152 -13.08 -20.12 2.54
CA THR A 152 -13.91 -20.31 1.37
C THR A 152 -14.27 -21.79 1.31
N LYS A 153 -15.55 -22.11 1.37
CA LYS A 153 -16.04 -23.47 1.10
C LYS A 153 -15.43 -23.87 -0.26
N SER A 154 -14.58 -24.88 -0.23
CA SER A 154 -14.01 -25.47 -1.44
C SER A 154 -15.15 -25.75 -2.43
N ALA A 155 -14.96 -25.41 -3.69
CA ALA A 155 -15.91 -25.57 -4.78
C ALA A 155 -16.31 -27.05 -5.08
N LYS A 156 -16.17 -27.95 -4.10
CA LYS A 156 -16.55 -29.37 -4.17
C LYS A 156 -18.04 -29.66 -3.89
N GLN A 157 -18.85 -28.68 -3.54
CA GLN A 157 -20.28 -28.92 -3.26
C GLN A 157 -21.22 -28.50 -4.39
N THR A 158 -20.74 -27.92 -5.48
CA THR A 158 -21.60 -27.56 -6.64
C THR A 158 -21.70 -28.65 -7.70
N ALA A 159 -20.91 -29.72 -7.59
CA ALA A 159 -20.95 -30.84 -8.54
C ALA A 159 -21.92 -31.98 -8.16
N GLN A 160 -22.61 -31.91 -7.02
CA GLN A 160 -23.54 -32.97 -6.57
C GLN A 160 -25.02 -32.58 -6.66
N GLN A 161 -25.34 -31.42 -7.24
CA GLN A 161 -26.76 -31.02 -7.44
C GLN A 161 -27.18 -30.89 -8.90
N VAL A 162 -26.42 -31.43 -9.84
CA VAL A 162 -26.88 -31.62 -11.23
C VAL A 162 -26.76 -33.10 -11.57
N GLY A 163 -27.60 -33.83 -10.93
CA GLY A 163 -27.85 -35.22 -11.26
C GLY A 163 -29.30 -35.51 -10.96
N VAL A 164 -30.02 -35.96 -12.02
CA VAL A 164 -31.38 -36.50 -12.01
C VAL A 164 -32.48 -35.47 -12.27
N TRP A 165 -32.96 -35.37 -13.46
CA TRP A 165 -33.99 -36.07 -14.22
C TRP A 165 -33.89 -35.66 -15.69
#